data_5e8118be0e6c2e428a2068075e750fe2
#
_entry.id   5e8118be0e6c2e428a2068075e750fe2
#
_cell.length_a   1.000
_cell.length_b   1.000
_cell.length_c   1.000
_cell.angle_alpha   90.00
_cell.angle_beta   90.00
_cell.angle_gamma   90.00
#
_symmetry.space_group_name_H-M   'P 1'
#
loop_
_entity.id
_entity.type
_entity.pdbx_description
1 polymer ?
#
loop_
_entity_poly.entity_id
_entity_poly.type
_entity_poly.pdbx_seq_one_letter_code
_entity_poly.pdbx_strand_id
1 'polypeptide(L)'
;DLADGVAGIDHFEVYTTRPDTLMGVSYVSLAAEHPISLALSENNPELAAFIDGCRHSSVAEADMATMEKKGMATGITALHPITGEPVPVWIANYVLMDYGTGAVMAVPAHDQRDYEFARKYRLPIKAVIAPAEWNLEDIEQFTNKSAEGSEPWEEFPALEIRKGDQKETRNWESWDDNHANKGTLINSGEEFNGLDFDAAFDAIAAKLEGLNKGRVTTNYRLRDWGVSRQRYWGAPIPVFNLPDGGEIAVPADKLPILLPEDVEMDGVQSPIKADPEWRKDSLNGEAVERETDTFDTFM
;
A
#
# COMPACT_ATOMS: atom_id res chain seq x y z
N ASP A 1 -11.49 13.33 -5.32
CA ASP A 1 -11.49 14.76 -4.93
C ASP A 1 -11.72 14.86 -3.43
N LEU A 2 -11.23 15.93 -2.82
CA LEU A 2 -11.60 16.35 -1.48
C LEU A 2 -12.89 17.19 -1.53
N ALA A 3 -13.73 17.07 -0.51
CA ALA A 3 -14.91 17.93 -0.39
C ALA A 3 -14.48 19.39 -0.16
N ASP A 4 -13.45 19.58 0.67
CA ASP A 4 -12.77 20.83 0.91
C ASP A 4 -11.27 20.63 0.73
N GLY A 5 -10.61 21.51 -0.01
CA GLY A 5 -9.18 21.43 -0.27
C GLY A 5 -8.35 21.62 1.01
N VAL A 6 -7.17 21.00 1.06
CA VAL A 6 -6.21 21.09 2.17
C VAL A 6 -4.88 21.62 1.65
N ALA A 7 -4.44 22.77 2.14
CA ALA A 7 -3.17 23.40 1.78
C ALA A 7 -2.93 23.50 0.25
N GLY A 8 -4.01 23.78 -0.52
CA GLY A 8 -3.96 23.86 -1.98
C GLY A 8 -4.03 22.51 -2.70
N ILE A 9 -4.17 21.42 -1.96
CA ILE A 9 -4.42 20.08 -2.51
C ILE A 9 -5.94 19.87 -2.53
N ASP A 10 -6.51 19.64 -3.69
CA ASP A 10 -7.95 19.44 -3.90
C ASP A 10 -8.33 18.00 -4.26
N HIS A 11 -7.34 17.14 -4.54
CA HIS A 11 -7.52 15.73 -4.83
C HIS A 11 -6.28 14.92 -4.45
N PHE A 12 -6.44 13.60 -4.33
CA PHE A 12 -5.37 12.60 -4.25
C PHE A 12 -5.77 11.34 -5.02
N GLU A 13 -4.81 10.53 -5.38
CA GLU A 13 -5.05 9.26 -6.06
C GLU A 13 -4.92 8.10 -5.07
N VAL A 14 -5.70 7.04 -5.29
CA VAL A 14 -5.52 5.74 -4.63
C VAL A 14 -5.18 4.69 -5.67
N TYR A 15 -4.30 3.76 -5.33
CA TYR A 15 -4.01 2.60 -6.17
C TYR A 15 -4.73 1.37 -5.63
N THR A 16 -5.40 0.61 -6.50
CA THR A 16 -6.04 -0.63 -6.13
C THR A 16 -5.88 -1.71 -7.21
N THR A 17 -5.76 -2.95 -6.79
CA THR A 17 -5.87 -4.14 -7.65
C THR A 17 -7.26 -4.75 -7.61
N ARG A 18 -8.18 -4.18 -6.79
CA ARG A 18 -9.53 -4.65 -6.57
C ARG A 18 -10.55 -3.52 -6.85
N PRO A 19 -10.63 -2.99 -8.08
CA PRO A 19 -11.64 -1.98 -8.42
C PRO A 19 -13.07 -2.50 -8.27
N ASP A 20 -13.29 -3.81 -8.39
CA ASP A 20 -14.56 -4.50 -8.15
C ASP A 20 -15.16 -4.20 -6.76
N THR A 21 -14.33 -3.86 -5.77
CA THR A 21 -14.79 -3.53 -4.43
C THR A 21 -15.06 -2.04 -4.20
N LEU A 22 -14.87 -1.19 -5.21
CA LEU A 22 -14.93 0.28 -5.09
C LEU A 22 -16.24 0.76 -4.43
N MET A 23 -17.37 0.17 -4.79
CA MET A 23 -18.67 0.56 -4.27
C MET A 23 -18.88 0.21 -2.79
N GLY A 24 -17.96 -0.57 -2.20
CA GLY A 24 -17.92 -0.95 -0.78
C GLY A 24 -17.00 -0.07 0.06
N VAL A 25 -16.40 0.97 -0.52
CA VAL A 25 -15.51 1.89 0.21
C VAL A 25 -16.25 2.57 1.34
N SER A 26 -15.70 2.49 2.54
CA SER A 26 -16.28 3.08 3.76
C SER A 26 -15.45 4.22 4.30
N TYR A 27 -14.17 4.23 4.04
CA TYR A 27 -13.24 5.30 4.41
C TYR A 27 -12.00 5.25 3.51
N VAL A 28 -11.20 6.31 3.57
CA VAL A 28 -9.88 6.36 2.94
C VAL A 28 -8.84 6.51 4.04
N SER A 29 -7.73 5.78 3.92
CA SER A 29 -6.59 5.92 4.82
C SER A 29 -5.39 6.50 4.10
N LEU A 30 -4.76 7.49 4.73
CA LEU A 30 -3.51 8.11 4.29
C LEU A 30 -2.35 7.62 5.13
N ALA A 31 -1.18 7.53 4.52
CA ALA A 31 0.08 7.34 5.23
C ALA A 31 0.38 8.54 6.15
N ALA A 32 1.13 8.31 7.22
CA ALA A 32 1.53 9.36 8.14
C ALA A 32 2.34 10.48 7.44
N GLU A 33 3.18 10.10 6.46
CA GLU A 33 4.02 11.02 5.69
C GLU A 33 3.34 11.63 4.46
N HIS A 34 2.07 11.30 4.21
CA HIS A 34 1.34 11.84 3.07
C HIS A 34 1.24 13.38 3.19
N PRO A 35 1.42 14.14 2.08
CA PRO A 35 1.39 15.62 2.13
C PRO A 35 0.16 16.22 2.82
N ILE A 36 -1.03 15.63 2.61
CA ILE A 36 -2.27 16.03 3.30
C ILE A 36 -2.15 15.78 4.81
N SER A 37 -1.60 14.63 5.22
CA SER A 37 -1.42 14.30 6.65
C SER A 37 -0.52 15.31 7.34
N LEU A 38 0.59 15.67 6.69
CA LEU A 38 1.55 16.66 7.21
C LEU A 38 0.91 18.05 7.30
N ALA A 39 0.22 18.50 6.26
CA ALA A 39 -0.45 19.79 6.26
C ALA A 39 -1.52 19.91 7.35
N LEU A 40 -2.32 18.87 7.58
CA LEU A 40 -3.32 18.84 8.65
C LEU A 40 -2.69 18.86 10.04
N SER A 41 -1.49 18.29 10.19
CA SER A 41 -0.78 18.23 11.48
C SER A 41 -0.22 19.57 11.94
N GLU A 42 0.02 20.52 11.03
CA GLU A 42 0.60 21.85 11.38
C GLU A 42 -0.23 22.61 12.42
N ASN A 43 -1.53 22.45 12.40
CA ASN A 43 -2.45 23.13 13.32
C ASN A 43 -3.19 22.16 14.26
N ASN A 44 -2.75 20.90 14.33
CA ASN A 44 -3.35 19.87 15.18
C ASN A 44 -2.28 19.08 15.94
N PRO A 45 -1.97 19.45 17.20
CA PRO A 45 -0.93 18.80 18.00
C PRO A 45 -1.16 17.29 18.24
N GLU A 46 -2.41 16.86 18.34
CA GLU A 46 -2.73 15.43 18.54
C GLU A 46 -2.42 14.64 17.29
N LEU A 47 -2.75 15.19 16.12
CA LEU A 47 -2.44 14.58 14.84
C LEU A 47 -0.93 14.55 14.59
N ALA A 48 -0.21 15.63 14.93
CA ALA A 48 1.25 15.67 14.85
C ALA A 48 1.91 14.61 15.72
N ALA A 49 1.45 14.42 16.96
CA ALA A 49 1.95 13.40 17.86
C ALA A 49 1.65 11.97 17.34
N PHE A 50 0.49 11.74 16.75
CA PHE A 50 0.15 10.47 16.13
C PHE A 50 1.07 10.15 14.93
N ILE A 51 1.29 11.11 14.04
CA ILE A 51 2.19 10.98 12.88
C ILE A 51 3.62 10.69 13.34
N ASP A 52 4.12 11.39 14.34
CA ASP A 52 5.45 11.15 14.91
C ASP A 52 5.57 9.73 15.49
N GLY A 53 4.54 9.27 16.19
CA GLY A 53 4.46 7.89 16.68
C GLY A 53 4.49 6.83 15.56
N CYS A 54 3.85 7.10 14.42
CA CYS A 54 3.88 6.21 13.26
C CYS A 54 5.28 6.10 12.65
N ARG A 55 6.01 7.22 12.54
CA ARG A 55 7.38 7.26 11.97
C ARG A 55 8.41 6.47 12.77
N HIS A 56 8.20 6.35 14.08
CA HIS A 56 9.09 5.57 14.97
C HIS A 56 8.72 4.08 15.05
N SER A 57 7.65 3.69 14.38
CA SER A 57 7.23 2.29 14.34
C SER A 57 8.01 1.51 13.28
N SER A 58 8.21 0.19 13.51
CA SER A 58 8.87 -0.67 12.53
C SER A 58 8.09 -0.70 11.21
N VAL A 59 8.80 -0.49 10.09
CA VAL A 59 8.26 -0.59 8.72
C VAL A 59 8.44 -1.99 8.12
N ALA A 60 8.90 -2.98 8.89
CA ALA A 60 9.04 -4.33 8.38
C ALA A 60 7.66 -4.94 8.07
N GLU A 61 7.46 -5.42 6.84
CA GLU A 61 6.17 -5.98 6.36
C GLU A 61 5.63 -7.10 7.27
N ALA A 62 6.54 -7.88 7.88
CA ALA A 62 6.17 -8.93 8.84
C ALA A 62 5.62 -8.38 10.15
N ASP A 63 6.15 -7.27 10.64
CA ASP A 63 5.69 -6.62 11.86
C ASP A 63 4.34 -5.93 11.64
N MET A 64 4.11 -5.39 10.43
CA MET A 64 2.85 -4.74 10.06
C MET A 64 1.67 -5.71 10.00
N ALA A 65 1.88 -6.98 9.65
CA ALA A 65 0.82 -7.98 9.60
C ALA A 65 0.22 -8.25 10.99
N THR A 66 1.06 -8.23 12.03
CA THR A 66 0.67 -8.54 13.43
C THR A 66 0.42 -7.30 14.28
N MET A 67 0.79 -6.12 13.81
CA MET A 67 0.66 -4.86 14.53
C MET A 67 -0.81 -4.47 14.72
N GLU A 68 -1.15 -3.95 15.89
CA GLU A 68 -2.46 -3.35 16.15
C GLU A 68 -2.71 -2.19 15.18
N LYS A 69 -3.83 -2.24 14.44
CA LYS A 69 -4.22 -1.17 13.52
C LYS A 69 -4.68 0.05 14.30
N LYS A 70 -3.97 1.17 14.11
CA LYS A 70 -4.26 2.46 14.75
C LYS A 70 -4.44 3.53 13.71
N GLY A 71 -5.33 4.47 13.97
CA GLY A 71 -5.55 5.62 13.12
C GLY A 71 -6.15 6.79 13.86
N MET A 72 -6.16 7.92 13.20
CA MET A 72 -6.76 9.15 13.67
C MET A 72 -7.63 9.77 12.58
N ALA A 73 -8.86 10.14 12.94
CA ALA A 73 -9.76 10.83 12.03
C ALA A 73 -9.20 12.23 11.73
N THR A 74 -9.19 12.61 10.47
CA THR A 74 -8.68 13.90 10.04
C THR A 74 -9.71 15.03 10.12
N GLY A 75 -10.99 14.67 10.14
CA GLY A 75 -12.12 15.61 10.05
C GLY A 75 -12.44 16.05 8.62
N ILE A 76 -11.64 15.67 7.62
CA ILE A 76 -11.94 15.96 6.21
C ILE A 76 -12.62 14.78 5.54
N THR A 77 -13.25 15.03 4.39
CA THR A 77 -13.92 14.02 3.57
C THR A 77 -13.42 14.07 2.13
N ALA A 78 -13.31 12.89 1.52
CA ALA A 78 -13.15 12.73 0.09
C ALA A 78 -14.50 12.41 -0.54
N LEU A 79 -14.65 12.66 -1.83
CA LEU A 79 -15.85 12.31 -2.59
C LEU A 79 -15.63 10.99 -3.31
N HIS A 80 -16.53 10.05 -3.13
CA HIS A 80 -16.50 8.79 -3.86
C HIS A 80 -16.54 9.06 -5.38
N PRO A 81 -15.61 8.52 -6.19
CA PRO A 81 -15.41 8.96 -7.57
C PRO A 81 -16.61 8.69 -8.50
N ILE A 82 -17.45 7.72 -8.19
CA ILE A 82 -18.62 7.36 -9.00
C ILE A 82 -19.91 7.95 -8.43
N THR A 83 -20.14 7.79 -7.10
CA THR A 83 -21.41 8.21 -6.48
C THR A 83 -21.41 9.67 -6.03
N GLY A 84 -20.25 10.27 -5.80
CA GLY A 84 -20.12 11.59 -5.20
C GLY A 84 -20.42 11.64 -3.71
N GLU A 85 -20.71 10.52 -3.08
CA GLU A 85 -20.97 10.46 -1.63
C GLU A 85 -19.71 10.80 -0.82
N PRO A 86 -19.85 11.48 0.32
CA PRO A 86 -18.73 11.80 1.18
C PRO A 86 -18.17 10.56 1.87
N VAL A 87 -16.84 10.40 1.82
CA VAL A 87 -16.08 9.31 2.43
C VAL A 87 -15.10 9.90 3.42
N PRO A 88 -15.10 9.52 4.71
CA PRO A 88 -14.21 10.07 5.71
C PRO A 88 -12.75 9.69 5.43
N VAL A 89 -11.85 10.65 5.67
CA VAL A 89 -10.41 10.45 5.52
C VAL A 89 -9.75 10.26 6.87
N TRP A 90 -8.93 9.23 6.99
CA TRP A 90 -8.18 8.87 8.19
C TRP A 90 -6.68 8.86 7.91
N ILE A 91 -5.86 9.01 8.93
CA ILE A 91 -4.44 8.66 8.90
C ILE A 91 -4.29 7.36 9.66
N ALA A 92 -3.60 6.36 9.05
CA ALA A 92 -3.47 5.04 9.64
C ALA A 92 -2.01 4.55 9.63
N ASN A 93 -1.62 3.84 10.70
CA ASN A 93 -0.26 3.34 10.88
C ASN A 93 0.11 2.15 9.99
N TYR A 94 -0.85 1.59 9.26
CA TYR A 94 -0.62 0.45 8.37
C TYR A 94 -0.58 0.84 6.88
N VAL A 95 -0.69 2.12 6.56
CA VAL A 95 -0.53 2.64 5.19
C VAL A 95 0.88 3.17 5.03
N LEU A 96 1.58 2.67 4.02
CA LEU A 96 2.95 3.07 3.70
C LEU A 96 2.97 4.06 2.55
N MET A 97 3.87 5.05 2.62
CA MET A 97 4.06 6.04 1.56
C MET A 97 4.57 5.40 0.25
N ASP A 98 5.35 4.33 0.35
CA ASP A 98 5.92 3.61 -0.79
C ASP A 98 4.91 2.66 -1.47
N TYR A 99 3.70 2.52 -0.93
CA TYR A 99 2.64 1.74 -1.55
C TYR A 99 1.71 2.64 -2.35
N GLY A 100 1.81 2.57 -3.68
CA GLY A 100 1.00 3.39 -4.59
C GLY A 100 1.29 4.89 -4.43
N THR A 101 0.34 5.60 -3.89
CA THR A 101 0.39 7.06 -3.65
C THR A 101 0.44 7.43 -2.16
N GLY A 102 0.60 6.45 -1.29
CA GLY A 102 0.47 6.67 0.15
C GLY A 102 -0.98 6.88 0.62
N ALA A 103 -1.94 6.55 -0.23
CA ALA A 103 -3.37 6.60 0.05
C ALA A 103 -4.04 5.30 -0.39
N VAL A 104 -4.92 4.75 0.43
CA VAL A 104 -5.66 3.53 0.12
C VAL A 104 -7.15 3.72 0.36
N MET A 105 -7.96 3.17 -0.51
CA MET A 105 -9.38 2.99 -0.25
C MET A 105 -9.56 1.81 0.69
N ALA A 106 -10.40 1.96 1.69
CA ALA A 106 -10.68 0.92 2.66
C ALA A 106 -12.04 0.28 2.42
N VAL A 107 -12.04 -1.04 2.32
CA VAL A 107 -13.22 -1.85 2.04
C VAL A 107 -13.38 -2.94 3.10
N PRO A 108 -13.92 -2.61 4.28
CA PRO A 108 -13.96 -3.50 5.44
C PRO A 108 -14.64 -4.84 5.23
N ALA A 109 -15.57 -4.94 4.29
CA ALA A 109 -16.22 -6.20 3.98
C ALA A 109 -15.33 -7.18 3.19
N HIS A 110 -14.23 -6.70 2.56
CA HIS A 110 -13.42 -7.46 1.61
C HIS A 110 -11.90 -7.37 1.86
N ASP A 111 -11.48 -6.72 2.94
CA ASP A 111 -10.08 -6.69 3.41
C ASP A 111 -10.05 -6.80 4.94
N GLN A 112 -9.28 -7.77 5.45
CA GLN A 112 -9.21 -8.07 6.88
C GLN A 112 -8.64 -6.89 7.70
N ARG A 113 -7.64 -6.18 7.18
CA ARG A 113 -7.03 -5.05 7.89
C ARG A 113 -8.03 -3.91 8.02
N ASP A 114 -8.77 -3.66 6.96
CA ASP A 114 -9.82 -2.63 6.93
C ASP A 114 -10.98 -3.02 7.85
N TYR A 115 -11.32 -4.32 7.91
CA TYR A 115 -12.34 -4.84 8.83
C TYR A 115 -11.96 -4.62 10.29
N GLU A 116 -10.75 -5.02 10.69
CA GLU A 116 -10.25 -4.82 12.06
C GLU A 116 -10.27 -3.33 12.45
N PHE A 117 -9.85 -2.46 11.54
CA PHE A 117 -9.88 -1.01 11.72
C PHE A 117 -11.30 -0.48 11.84
N ALA A 118 -12.18 -0.84 10.91
CA ALA A 118 -13.57 -0.39 10.90
C ALA A 118 -14.32 -0.79 12.18
N ARG A 119 -14.13 -2.02 12.65
CA ARG A 119 -14.67 -2.50 13.93
C ARG A 119 -14.19 -1.65 15.10
N LYS A 120 -12.89 -1.37 15.17
CA LYS A 120 -12.29 -0.59 16.25
C LYS A 120 -12.82 0.85 16.29
N TYR A 121 -12.96 1.47 15.14
CA TYR A 121 -13.34 2.88 15.02
C TYR A 121 -14.82 3.10 14.67
N ARG A 122 -15.61 2.04 14.67
CA ARG A 122 -17.06 2.06 14.44
C ARG A 122 -17.42 2.68 13.09
N LEU A 123 -16.69 2.25 12.04
CA LEU A 123 -16.92 2.67 10.67
C LEU A 123 -17.86 1.69 9.95
N PRO A 124 -18.64 2.15 8.97
CA PRO A 124 -19.57 1.30 8.24
C PRO A 124 -18.84 0.15 7.52
N ILE A 125 -19.49 -1.00 7.46
CA ILE A 125 -19.04 -2.17 6.71
C ILE A 125 -20.08 -2.47 5.66
N LYS A 126 -19.72 -2.42 4.36
CA LYS A 126 -20.63 -2.61 3.23
C LYS A 126 -20.13 -3.74 2.33
N ALA A 127 -20.89 -4.83 2.28
CA ALA A 127 -20.60 -5.95 1.38
C ALA A 127 -21.03 -5.63 -0.05
N VAL A 128 -20.12 -5.84 -1.00
CA VAL A 128 -20.35 -5.59 -2.43
C VAL A 128 -19.94 -6.77 -3.31
N ILE A 129 -19.41 -7.84 -2.74
CA ILE A 129 -19.08 -9.08 -3.43
C ILE A 129 -19.88 -10.22 -2.77
N ALA A 130 -20.63 -10.95 -3.55
CA ALA A 130 -21.22 -12.22 -3.14
C ALA A 130 -20.23 -13.36 -3.48
N PRO A 131 -20.08 -14.36 -2.59
CA PRO A 131 -19.29 -15.55 -2.87
C PRO A 131 -19.72 -16.23 -4.17
N ALA A 132 -18.76 -16.80 -4.91
CA ALA A 132 -19.03 -17.40 -6.22
C ALA A 132 -19.97 -18.63 -6.17
N GLU A 133 -20.04 -19.29 -5.00
CA GLU A 133 -20.95 -20.42 -4.77
C GLU A 133 -22.43 -20.03 -4.59
N TRP A 134 -22.72 -18.73 -4.49
CA TRP A 134 -24.10 -18.27 -4.38
C TRP A 134 -24.75 -18.23 -5.76
N ASN A 135 -25.92 -18.87 -5.88
CA ASN A 135 -26.72 -18.76 -7.09
C ASN A 135 -27.49 -17.42 -7.09
N LEU A 136 -26.94 -16.44 -7.80
CA LEU A 136 -27.50 -15.07 -7.86
C LEU A 136 -28.74 -14.97 -8.77
N GLU A 137 -28.96 -15.93 -9.69
CA GLU A 137 -30.14 -15.94 -10.59
C GLU A 137 -31.46 -16.01 -9.82
N ASP A 138 -31.37 -16.54 -8.61
CA ASP A 138 -32.51 -16.70 -7.71
C ASP A 138 -32.73 -15.55 -6.74
N ILE A 139 -31.89 -14.51 -6.79
CA ILE A 139 -31.85 -13.44 -5.78
C ILE A 139 -32.36 -12.12 -6.38
N GLU A 140 -33.52 -11.69 -5.92
CA GLU A 140 -34.15 -10.45 -6.40
C GLU A 140 -33.59 -9.18 -5.75
N GLN A 141 -33.09 -9.29 -4.52
CA GLN A 141 -32.58 -8.12 -3.78
C GLN A 141 -31.57 -8.51 -2.72
N PHE A 142 -30.47 -7.76 -2.68
CA PHE A 142 -29.51 -7.76 -1.58
C PHE A 142 -29.66 -6.48 -0.75
N THR A 143 -29.70 -6.61 0.56
CA THR A 143 -29.71 -5.45 1.44
C THR A 143 -28.68 -5.66 2.54
N ASN A 144 -27.77 -4.71 2.70
CA ASN A 144 -26.96 -4.65 3.90
C ASN A 144 -27.86 -4.27 5.07
N LYS A 145 -28.10 -5.20 6.00
CA LYS A 145 -28.83 -4.91 7.23
C LYS A 145 -27.89 -5.07 8.41
N SER A 146 -27.84 -4.05 9.22
CA SER A 146 -27.53 -4.24 10.63
C SER A 146 -28.71 -4.95 11.29
N ALA A 147 -28.45 -5.86 12.24
CA ALA A 147 -29.54 -6.45 13.02
C ALA A 147 -30.37 -5.34 13.66
N GLU A 148 -31.67 -5.56 13.78
CA GLU A 148 -32.59 -4.53 14.31
C GLU A 148 -32.16 -4.15 15.73
N GLY A 149 -31.66 -2.91 15.91
CA GLY A 149 -31.12 -2.39 17.17
C GLY A 149 -29.62 -2.50 17.36
N SER A 150 -28.86 -3.08 16.40
CA SER A 150 -27.39 -2.99 16.36
C SER A 150 -26.94 -1.81 15.52
N GLU A 151 -25.81 -1.23 15.91
CA GLU A 151 -25.19 -0.18 15.12
C GLU A 151 -24.45 -0.81 13.91
N PRO A 152 -24.26 -0.08 12.78
CA PRO A 152 -23.68 -0.61 11.54
C PRO A 152 -22.26 -1.23 11.66
N TRP A 153 -21.63 -1.09 12.79
CA TRP A 153 -20.28 -1.60 13.10
C TRP A 153 -20.27 -2.76 14.10
N GLU A 154 -21.39 -3.09 14.75
CA GLU A 154 -21.42 -4.10 15.82
C GLU A 154 -21.43 -5.52 15.28
N GLU A 155 -21.99 -5.72 14.11
CA GLU A 155 -22.06 -7.01 13.44
C GLU A 155 -21.57 -6.90 11.99
N PHE A 156 -21.08 -7.99 11.45
CA PHE A 156 -20.90 -8.09 9.99
C PHE A 156 -22.25 -7.87 9.33
N PRO A 157 -22.34 -7.10 8.23
CA PRO A 157 -23.62 -6.82 7.62
C PRO A 157 -24.33 -8.12 7.26
N ALA A 158 -25.47 -8.34 7.88
CA ALA A 158 -26.36 -9.42 7.44
C ALA A 158 -26.84 -9.10 6.03
N LEU A 159 -26.62 -10.02 5.08
CA LEU A 159 -27.21 -9.93 3.77
C LEU A 159 -28.63 -10.49 3.83
N GLU A 160 -29.61 -9.62 3.65
CA GLU A 160 -30.98 -10.05 3.41
C GLU A 160 -31.14 -10.42 1.94
N ILE A 161 -31.41 -11.67 1.71
CA ILE A 161 -31.66 -12.27 0.38
C ILE A 161 -33.15 -12.45 0.22
N ARG A 162 -33.74 -11.88 -0.81
CA ARG A 162 -35.16 -12.10 -1.16
C ARG A 162 -35.25 -12.93 -2.42
N LYS A 163 -36.09 -13.99 -2.32
CA LYS A 163 -36.45 -14.87 -3.41
C LYS A 163 -37.97 -15.03 -3.40
N GLY A 164 -38.66 -14.26 -4.22
CA GLY A 164 -40.12 -14.14 -4.15
C GLY A 164 -40.58 -13.69 -2.76
N ASP A 165 -41.54 -14.42 -2.18
CA ASP A 165 -42.03 -14.16 -0.82
C ASP A 165 -41.13 -14.71 0.30
N GLN A 166 -40.05 -15.43 -0.07
CA GLN A 166 -39.08 -15.97 0.89
C GLN A 166 -37.99 -14.95 1.18
N LYS A 167 -37.71 -14.85 2.49
CA LYS A 167 -36.65 -14.00 3.00
C LYS A 167 -35.63 -14.87 3.75
N GLU A 168 -34.40 -14.87 3.30
CA GLU A 168 -33.26 -15.51 3.97
C GLU A 168 -32.28 -14.43 4.46
N THR A 169 -31.85 -14.55 5.69
CA THR A 169 -30.80 -13.68 6.23
C THR A 169 -29.55 -14.52 6.38
N ARG A 170 -28.48 -14.15 5.67
CA ARG A 170 -27.16 -14.74 5.85
C ARG A 170 -26.30 -13.78 6.64
N ASN A 171 -25.89 -14.22 7.81
CA ASN A 171 -25.01 -13.49 8.70
C ASN A 171 -23.56 -13.90 8.39
N TRP A 172 -22.72 -12.92 8.18
CA TRP A 172 -21.28 -13.11 8.27
C TRP A 172 -20.88 -12.90 9.73
N GLU A 173 -20.84 -13.98 10.50
CA GLU A 173 -20.59 -13.90 11.95
C GLU A 173 -19.17 -13.44 12.29
N SER A 174 -18.23 -13.65 11.35
CA SER A 174 -16.82 -13.24 11.51
C SER A 174 -16.17 -13.09 10.14
N TRP A 175 -15.04 -12.36 10.11
CA TRP A 175 -14.17 -12.35 8.93
C TRP A 175 -13.60 -13.76 8.71
N ASP A 176 -13.65 -14.22 7.46
CA ASP A 176 -12.88 -15.37 6.97
C ASP A 176 -12.25 -15.03 5.61
N ASP A 177 -11.30 -15.84 5.14
CA ASP A 177 -10.57 -15.60 3.89
C ASP A 177 -11.48 -15.58 2.65
N ASN A 178 -12.71 -16.14 2.73
CA ASN A 178 -13.67 -16.13 1.63
C ASN A 178 -14.18 -14.72 1.32
N HIS A 179 -14.17 -13.81 2.28
CA HIS A 179 -14.59 -12.42 2.05
C HIS A 179 -13.61 -11.65 1.15
N ALA A 180 -12.33 -12.05 1.13
CA ALA A 180 -11.32 -11.48 0.24
C ALA A 180 -11.35 -12.07 -1.17
N ASN A 181 -12.11 -13.17 -1.39
CA ASN A 181 -12.16 -13.84 -2.67
C ASN A 181 -12.88 -13.00 -3.73
N LYS A 182 -12.57 -13.30 -4.98
CA LYS A 182 -13.33 -12.80 -6.12
C LYS A 182 -14.69 -13.48 -6.15
N GLY A 183 -15.72 -12.75 -6.58
CA GLY A 183 -17.07 -13.26 -6.68
C GLY A 183 -17.88 -12.39 -7.62
N THR A 184 -19.18 -12.31 -7.40
CA THR A 184 -20.09 -11.52 -8.21
C THR A 184 -20.53 -10.26 -7.47
N LEU A 185 -20.56 -9.14 -8.17
CA LEU A 185 -20.91 -7.85 -7.59
C LEU A 185 -22.37 -7.79 -7.17
N ILE A 186 -22.57 -7.26 -5.96
CA ILE A 186 -23.87 -6.94 -5.35
C ILE A 186 -23.78 -5.55 -4.72
N ASN A 187 -24.91 -4.91 -4.45
CA ASN A 187 -24.96 -3.59 -3.78
C ASN A 187 -24.07 -2.50 -4.44
N SER A 188 -23.78 -2.67 -5.73
CA SER A 188 -22.90 -1.83 -6.50
C SER A 188 -23.60 -0.97 -7.55
N GLY A 189 -24.94 -0.95 -7.51
CA GLY A 189 -25.80 -0.26 -8.48
C GLY A 189 -26.13 -1.13 -9.69
N GLU A 190 -27.18 -0.72 -10.44
CA GLU A 190 -27.69 -1.50 -11.59
C GLU A 190 -26.64 -1.74 -12.67
N GLU A 191 -25.70 -0.80 -12.83
CA GLU A 191 -24.64 -0.86 -13.85
C GLU A 191 -23.61 -1.97 -13.56
N PHE A 192 -23.39 -2.33 -12.29
CA PHE A 192 -22.30 -3.23 -11.89
C PHE A 192 -22.79 -4.52 -11.22
N ASN A 193 -24.02 -4.54 -10.69
CA ASN A 193 -24.55 -5.74 -10.05
C ASN A 193 -24.61 -6.92 -11.03
N GLY A 194 -24.21 -8.09 -10.55
CA GLY A 194 -24.21 -9.33 -11.34
C GLY A 194 -22.94 -9.54 -12.17
N LEU A 195 -22.02 -8.57 -12.26
CA LEU A 195 -20.76 -8.75 -12.95
C LEU A 195 -19.80 -9.61 -12.12
N ASP A 196 -19.05 -10.47 -12.79
CA ASP A 196 -17.89 -11.14 -12.20
C ASP A 196 -16.69 -10.17 -12.08
N PHE A 197 -15.58 -10.66 -11.52
CA PHE A 197 -14.41 -9.81 -11.27
C PHE A 197 -13.86 -9.15 -12.55
N ASP A 198 -13.71 -9.91 -13.63
CA ASP A 198 -13.05 -9.40 -14.85
C ASP A 198 -13.96 -8.39 -15.56
N ALA A 199 -15.25 -8.70 -15.70
CA ALA A 199 -16.24 -7.76 -16.25
C ALA A 199 -16.41 -6.52 -15.38
N ALA A 200 -16.37 -6.66 -14.06
CA ALA A 200 -16.45 -5.54 -13.12
C ALA A 200 -15.21 -4.64 -13.20
N PHE A 201 -14.01 -5.25 -13.31
CA PHE A 201 -12.78 -4.49 -13.51
C PHE A 201 -12.88 -3.58 -14.73
N ASP A 202 -13.26 -4.14 -15.88
CA ASP A 202 -13.36 -3.41 -17.13
C ASP A 202 -14.46 -2.32 -17.07
N ALA A 203 -15.63 -2.64 -16.53
CA ALA A 203 -16.74 -1.71 -16.43
C ALA A 203 -16.42 -0.52 -15.50
N ILE A 204 -15.85 -0.79 -14.32
CA ILE A 204 -15.51 0.25 -13.35
C ILE A 204 -14.34 1.10 -13.87
N ALA A 205 -13.32 0.48 -14.49
CA ALA A 205 -12.22 1.20 -15.12
C ALA A 205 -12.72 2.16 -16.21
N ALA A 206 -13.55 1.66 -17.13
CA ALA A 206 -14.15 2.49 -18.19
C ALA A 206 -15.00 3.63 -17.62
N LYS A 207 -15.75 3.37 -16.54
CA LYS A 207 -16.55 4.39 -15.86
C LYS A 207 -15.67 5.48 -15.27
N LEU A 208 -14.61 5.12 -14.56
CA LEU A 208 -13.67 6.06 -13.95
C LEU A 208 -12.92 6.88 -15.00
N GLU A 209 -12.49 6.25 -16.09
CA GLU A 209 -11.85 6.94 -17.23
C GLU A 209 -12.82 7.93 -17.89
N GLY A 210 -14.06 7.52 -18.13
CA GLY A 210 -15.11 8.38 -18.68
C GLY A 210 -15.44 9.60 -17.81
N LEU A 211 -15.27 9.49 -16.50
CA LEU A 211 -15.44 10.57 -15.53
C LEU A 211 -14.15 11.39 -15.31
N ASN A 212 -13.01 11.04 -15.91
CA ASN A 212 -11.68 11.56 -15.61
C ASN A 212 -11.31 11.44 -14.11
N LYS A 213 -11.73 10.34 -13.46
CA LYS A 213 -11.51 10.05 -12.03
C LYS A 213 -10.58 8.86 -11.78
N GLY A 214 -10.06 8.26 -12.84
CA GLY A 214 -9.13 7.15 -12.73
C GLY A 214 -8.62 6.68 -14.08
N ARG A 215 -7.66 5.78 -14.06
CA ARG A 215 -7.08 5.14 -15.24
C ARG A 215 -6.55 3.76 -14.89
N VAL A 216 -6.48 2.87 -15.85
CA VAL A 216 -5.75 1.62 -15.71
C VAL A 216 -4.25 1.91 -15.78
N THR A 217 -3.48 1.40 -14.84
CA THR A 217 -2.03 1.54 -14.80
C THR A 217 -1.36 0.22 -14.42
N THR A 218 -0.16 -0.01 -14.90
CA THR A 218 0.65 -1.16 -14.53
C THR A 218 1.83 -0.68 -13.68
N ASN A 219 1.82 -1.05 -12.41
CA ASN A 219 2.92 -0.78 -11.51
C ASN A 219 3.79 -2.03 -11.38
N TYR A 220 5.07 -1.92 -11.67
CA TYR A 220 6.02 -3.00 -11.47
C TYR A 220 6.48 -2.99 -10.03
N ARG A 221 6.12 -4.04 -9.27
CA ARG A 221 6.59 -4.21 -7.91
C ARG A 221 7.96 -4.91 -7.92
N LEU A 222 8.99 -4.12 -8.14
CA LEU A 222 10.36 -4.55 -7.91
C LEU A 222 10.75 -4.15 -6.49
N ARG A 223 11.19 -5.11 -5.69
CA ARG A 223 11.80 -4.80 -4.39
C ARG A 223 13.21 -4.32 -4.67
N ASP A 224 13.62 -3.27 -3.96
CA ASP A 224 15.01 -2.88 -3.92
C ASP A 224 15.85 -4.05 -3.46
N TRP A 225 16.90 -4.27 -4.18
CA TRP A 225 17.82 -5.36 -3.94
C TRP A 225 19.20 -4.79 -3.74
N GLY A 226 19.79 -5.03 -2.57
CA GLY A 226 21.16 -4.67 -2.28
C GLY A 226 22.12 -5.43 -3.20
N VAL A 227 22.75 -4.73 -4.15
CA VAL A 227 23.69 -5.32 -5.11
C VAL A 227 25.09 -5.54 -4.55
N SER A 228 25.38 -4.94 -3.42
CA SER A 228 26.69 -4.93 -2.75
C SER A 228 26.93 -6.24 -1.99
N ARG A 229 28.11 -6.84 -2.20
CA ARG A 229 28.55 -8.06 -1.50
C ARG A 229 29.94 -7.89 -0.94
N GLN A 230 30.13 -8.21 0.34
CA GLN A 230 31.38 -8.15 1.09
C GLN A 230 32.17 -9.44 0.85
N ARG A 231 32.69 -9.61 -0.37
CA ARG A 231 33.44 -10.81 -0.77
C ARG A 231 34.61 -10.45 -1.71
N TYR A 232 35.64 -11.28 -1.73
CA TYR A 232 36.80 -11.06 -2.57
C TYR A 232 36.50 -11.22 -4.08
N TRP A 233 35.74 -12.21 -4.45
CA TRP A 233 35.45 -12.53 -5.84
C TRP A 233 34.20 -11.79 -6.36
N GLY A 234 34.19 -11.51 -7.65
CA GLY A 234 33.12 -10.81 -8.34
C GLY A 234 33.62 -9.55 -9.03
N ALA A 235 32.73 -8.75 -9.58
CA ALA A 235 33.07 -7.48 -10.19
C ALA A 235 33.09 -6.38 -9.11
N PRO A 236 34.24 -5.70 -8.86
CA PRO A 236 34.29 -4.56 -7.95
C PRO A 236 33.29 -3.47 -8.35
N ILE A 237 32.66 -2.87 -7.37
CA ILE A 237 31.75 -1.73 -7.61
C ILE A 237 32.60 -0.50 -7.98
N PRO A 238 32.42 0.11 -9.17
CA PRO A 238 33.29 1.16 -9.66
C PRO A 238 32.93 2.53 -9.05
N VAL A 239 33.17 2.65 -7.74
CA VAL A 239 32.91 3.88 -6.96
C VAL A 239 34.14 4.24 -6.16
N PHE A 240 34.40 5.52 -6.04
CA PHE A 240 35.34 6.11 -5.11
C PHE A 240 34.60 6.74 -3.94
N ASN A 241 35.05 6.43 -2.73
CA ASN A 241 34.61 7.06 -1.50
C ASN A 241 35.51 8.29 -1.24
N LEU A 242 34.88 9.44 -1.08
CA LEU A 242 35.57 10.71 -0.85
C LEU A 242 35.83 10.96 0.64
N PRO A 243 36.81 11.76 0.99
CA PRO A 243 37.13 12.05 2.40
C PRO A 243 36.04 12.78 3.17
N ASP A 244 35.10 13.44 2.46
CA ASP A 244 33.97 14.14 3.03
C ASP A 244 32.72 13.23 3.23
N GLY A 245 32.86 11.93 2.90
CA GLY A 245 31.79 10.95 2.96
C GLY A 245 30.89 10.89 1.71
N GLY A 246 31.24 11.65 0.67
CA GLY A 246 30.59 11.56 -0.63
C GLY A 246 31.06 10.36 -1.45
N GLU A 247 30.33 10.01 -2.46
CA GLU A 247 30.62 8.92 -3.40
C GLU A 247 30.63 9.44 -4.83
N ILE A 248 31.56 8.94 -5.65
CA ILE A 248 31.66 9.32 -7.06
C ILE A 248 32.01 8.10 -7.92
N ALA A 249 31.42 8.01 -9.12
CA ALA A 249 31.74 6.95 -10.06
C ALA A 249 33.20 7.03 -10.51
N VAL A 250 33.89 5.88 -10.61
CA VAL A 250 35.23 5.80 -11.14
C VAL A 250 35.24 6.27 -12.61
N PRO A 251 36.13 7.20 -12.99
CA PRO A 251 36.23 7.66 -14.36
C PRO A 251 36.51 6.53 -15.36
N ALA A 252 36.01 6.65 -16.57
CA ALA A 252 36.08 5.60 -17.60
C ALA A 252 37.54 5.23 -17.98
N ASP A 253 38.47 6.17 -17.88
CA ASP A 253 39.89 5.95 -18.16
C ASP A 253 40.62 5.16 -17.07
N LYS A 254 39.98 4.98 -15.89
CA LYS A 254 40.48 4.15 -14.79
C LYS A 254 39.80 2.77 -14.71
N LEU A 255 38.95 2.43 -15.67
CA LEU A 255 38.32 1.12 -15.76
C LEU A 255 39.07 0.16 -16.69
N PRO A 256 39.03 -1.15 -16.44
CA PRO A 256 38.35 -1.85 -15.35
C PRO A 256 39.10 -1.77 -14.01
N ILE A 257 38.36 -1.84 -12.88
CA ILE A 257 38.95 -2.06 -11.57
C ILE A 257 39.29 -3.55 -11.46
N LEU A 258 40.59 -3.85 -11.32
CA LEU A 258 41.09 -5.23 -11.18
C LEU A 258 41.22 -5.60 -9.70
N LEU A 259 40.81 -6.84 -9.38
CA LEU A 259 41.06 -7.41 -8.06
C LEU A 259 42.56 -7.66 -7.86
N PRO A 260 43.08 -7.57 -6.62
CA PRO A 260 44.48 -7.93 -6.32
C PRO A 260 44.66 -9.45 -6.47
N GLU A 261 45.83 -9.88 -6.96
CA GLU A 261 46.10 -11.30 -7.19
C GLU A 261 46.80 -11.99 -6.00
N ASP A 262 47.50 -11.18 -5.15
CA ASP A 262 48.32 -11.59 -4.03
C ASP A 262 47.65 -11.37 -2.67
N VAL A 263 46.46 -11.95 -2.50
CA VAL A 263 45.68 -11.75 -1.29
C VAL A 263 45.86 -12.86 -0.26
N GLU A 264 45.89 -12.50 1.01
CA GLU A 264 45.80 -13.44 2.12
C GLU A 264 44.36 -13.55 2.63
N MET A 265 43.87 -14.78 2.77
CA MET A 265 42.50 -15.06 3.27
C MET A 265 42.60 -15.38 4.77
N ASP A 266 42.07 -14.53 5.62
CA ASP A 266 41.94 -14.76 7.08
C ASP A 266 40.63 -15.44 7.46
N GLY A 267 39.70 -15.54 6.53
CA GLY A 267 38.38 -16.16 6.72
C GLY A 267 37.39 -15.29 7.51
N VAL A 268 37.74 -14.09 7.88
CA VAL A 268 36.90 -13.17 8.68
C VAL A 268 36.46 -11.96 7.85
N GLN A 269 37.40 -11.33 7.15
CA GLN A 269 37.16 -10.13 6.36
C GLN A 269 37.47 -10.34 4.89
N SER A 270 36.75 -9.64 4.00
CA SER A 270 37.12 -9.64 2.58
C SER A 270 38.54 -9.12 2.39
N PRO A 271 39.44 -9.85 1.67
CA PRO A 271 40.82 -9.43 1.44
C PRO A 271 40.95 -8.04 0.84
N ILE A 272 40.07 -7.64 -0.10
CA ILE A 272 40.11 -6.28 -0.68
C ILE A 272 39.74 -5.19 0.32
N LYS A 273 38.94 -5.51 1.34
CA LYS A 273 38.66 -4.61 2.45
C LYS A 273 39.80 -4.54 3.44
N ALA A 274 40.53 -5.64 3.62
CA ALA A 274 41.70 -5.70 4.51
C ALA A 274 42.94 -5.08 3.90
N ASP A 275 43.03 -4.96 2.55
CA ASP A 275 44.21 -4.42 1.86
C ASP A 275 44.14 -2.88 1.74
N PRO A 276 44.94 -2.14 2.55
CA PRO A 276 44.93 -0.70 2.51
C PRO A 276 45.60 -0.12 1.24
N GLU A 277 46.47 -0.88 0.57
CA GLU A 277 47.12 -0.40 -0.65
C GLU A 277 46.21 -0.48 -1.85
N TRP A 278 45.44 -1.58 -1.97
CA TRP A 278 44.44 -1.72 -3.03
C TRP A 278 43.32 -0.68 -2.92
N ARG A 279 42.91 -0.31 -1.70
CA ARG A 279 41.86 0.68 -1.46
C ARG A 279 42.26 2.09 -1.90
N LYS A 280 43.52 2.46 -1.85
CA LYS A 280 44.00 3.80 -2.17
C LYS A 280 43.95 4.08 -3.68
N ASP A 281 43.46 5.24 -4.03
CA ASP A 281 43.51 5.81 -5.37
C ASP A 281 43.58 7.35 -5.30
N SER A 282 43.61 8.00 -6.43
CA SER A 282 43.55 9.46 -6.53
C SER A 282 42.61 9.91 -7.64
N LEU A 283 41.86 10.97 -7.39
CA LEU A 283 41.00 11.61 -8.37
C LEU A 283 41.40 13.10 -8.48
N ASN A 284 41.84 13.55 -9.65
CA ASN A 284 42.29 14.92 -9.88
C ASN A 284 43.38 15.41 -8.91
N GLY A 285 44.20 14.49 -8.41
CA GLY A 285 45.27 14.79 -7.45
C GLY A 285 44.86 14.76 -5.98
N GLU A 286 43.61 14.51 -5.68
CA GLU A 286 43.09 14.29 -4.33
C GLU A 286 43.04 12.80 -4.01
N ALA A 287 43.33 12.43 -2.76
CA ALA A 287 43.29 11.05 -2.30
C ALA A 287 41.82 10.60 -2.16
N VAL A 288 41.54 9.43 -2.68
CA VAL A 288 40.22 8.77 -2.57
C VAL A 288 40.39 7.30 -2.20
N GLU A 289 39.34 6.65 -1.74
CA GLU A 289 39.36 5.22 -1.50
C GLU A 289 38.41 4.49 -2.48
N ARG A 290 38.85 3.35 -3.02
CA ARG A 290 37.98 2.47 -3.81
C ARG A 290 36.95 1.81 -2.93
N GLU A 291 35.73 1.60 -3.49
CA GLU A 291 34.75 0.74 -2.87
C GLU A 291 35.28 -0.70 -2.78
N THR A 292 35.07 -1.33 -1.62
CA THR A 292 35.58 -2.69 -1.34
C THR A 292 34.56 -3.78 -1.52
N ASP A 293 33.34 -3.44 -1.87
CA ASP A 293 32.28 -4.39 -2.16
C ASP A 293 32.28 -4.76 -3.65
N THR A 294 31.74 -5.92 -3.94
CA THR A 294 31.56 -6.43 -5.33
C THR A 294 30.09 -6.52 -5.67
N PHE A 295 29.77 -6.43 -6.95
CA PHE A 295 28.42 -6.66 -7.41
C PHE A 295 27.97 -8.09 -7.14
N ASP A 296 26.71 -8.22 -6.76
CA ASP A 296 26.04 -9.51 -6.77
C ASP A 296 25.89 -10.00 -8.22
N THR A 297 26.56 -11.11 -8.51
CA THR A 297 26.58 -11.72 -9.84
C THR A 297 25.61 -12.91 -9.93
N PHE A 298 24.50 -12.86 -9.22
CA PHE A 298 23.42 -13.83 -9.46
C PHE A 298 22.89 -13.63 -10.87
N MET A 299 23.14 -14.62 -11.71
CA MET A 299 22.50 -14.80 -13.00
C MET A 299 21.50 -15.94 -12.92
#